data_c271a7173254244bd0b575d866d7196f
#
_entry.id   c271a7173254244bd0b575d866d7196f
#
_cell.length_a   1.000
_cell.length_b   1.000
_cell.length_c   1.000
_cell.angle_alpha   90.00
_cell.angle_beta   90.00
_cell.angle_gamma   90.00
#
_symmetry.space_group_name_H-M   'P 1'
#
loop_
_entity.id
_entity.type
_entity.pdbx_description
1 polymer ?
#
loop_
_entity_poly.entity_id
_entity_poly.type
_entity_poly.pdbx_seq_one_letter_code
_entity_poly.pdbx_strand_id
1 'polypeptide(L)'
;DKNWGRELIHIGNQSDFDRLFEGNEAVIAIYGHIHQQFLRYGTGGQLIINPGSIGQPFFLDATLRQDLRAQYAILEIDETGLRDVDMRRVAYDVEQELARARELQLPYYEIYEESLVNGIHHTHNHDLLREISEREGYFEDVQDFIRNLD
;
A
#
# COMPACT_ATOMS: atom_id res chain seq x y z
N ASP A 1 -10.64 -14.96 5.62
CA ASP A 1 -11.34 -13.93 4.86
C ASP A 1 -10.44 -13.41 3.74
N LYS A 2 -10.88 -13.54 2.47
CA LYS A 2 -10.00 -13.33 1.30
C LYS A 2 -9.92 -11.86 0.86
N ASN A 3 -10.56 -10.93 1.55
CA ASN A 3 -10.68 -9.54 1.10
C ASN A 3 -9.62 -8.60 1.67
N TRP A 4 -8.70 -9.08 2.50
CA TRP A 4 -7.46 -8.40 2.91
C TRP A 4 -7.63 -6.90 3.25
N GLY A 5 -8.71 -6.54 3.94
CA GLY A 5 -8.97 -5.16 4.36
C GLY A 5 -9.58 -4.26 3.28
N ARG A 6 -9.79 -4.71 2.05
CA ARG A 6 -10.49 -3.92 1.02
C ARG A 6 -11.93 -3.61 1.41
N GLU A 7 -12.55 -4.48 2.18
CA GLU A 7 -13.90 -4.26 2.72
C GLU A 7 -13.99 -3.04 3.62
N LEU A 8 -12.88 -2.63 4.23
CA LEU A 8 -12.83 -1.40 5.04
C LEU A 8 -13.08 -0.13 4.24
N ILE A 9 -12.82 -0.16 2.92
CA ILE A 9 -13.10 0.97 2.05
C ILE A 9 -14.57 1.03 1.65
N HIS A 10 -15.26 -0.11 1.65
CA HIS A 10 -16.62 -0.19 1.16
C HIS A 10 -17.60 0.42 2.16
N ILE A 11 -18.34 1.46 1.72
CA ILE A 11 -19.29 2.22 2.56
C ILE A 11 -20.34 1.30 3.22
N GLY A 12 -20.76 0.22 2.54
CA GLY A 12 -21.75 -0.74 3.04
C GLY A 12 -21.26 -1.63 4.20
N ASN A 13 -19.98 -1.56 4.58
CA ASN A 13 -19.38 -2.45 5.58
C ASN A 13 -19.07 -1.76 6.92
N GLN A 14 -20.01 -0.93 7.39
CA GLN A 14 -19.83 -0.15 8.60
C GLN A 14 -19.64 -1.04 9.86
N SER A 15 -20.35 -2.16 9.94
CA SER A 15 -20.28 -3.07 11.09
C SER A 15 -18.90 -3.72 11.24
N ASP A 16 -18.27 -4.12 10.13
CA ASP A 16 -16.91 -4.70 10.17
C ASP A 16 -15.87 -3.63 10.51
N PHE A 17 -16.08 -2.43 10.03
CA PHE A 17 -15.27 -1.28 10.39
C PHE A 17 -15.33 -0.99 11.90
N ASP A 18 -16.54 -0.91 12.48
CA ASP A 18 -16.74 -0.62 13.89
C ASP A 18 -16.13 -1.72 14.79
N ARG A 19 -16.13 -2.98 14.35
CA ARG A 19 -15.50 -4.10 15.08
C ARG A 19 -14.00 -3.98 15.26
N LEU A 20 -13.30 -3.19 14.45
CA LEU A 20 -11.86 -2.96 14.64
C LEU A 20 -11.53 -2.30 15.99
N PHE A 21 -12.51 -1.61 16.56
CA PHE A 21 -12.35 -0.91 17.83
C PHE A 21 -12.97 -1.66 19.02
N GLU A 22 -13.58 -2.84 18.77
CA GLU A 22 -14.14 -3.64 19.85
C GLU A 22 -13.05 -4.08 20.85
N GLY A 23 -13.29 -3.84 22.12
CA GLY A 23 -12.41 -4.28 23.20
C GLY A 23 -11.13 -3.47 23.38
N ASN A 24 -11.02 -2.31 22.72
CA ASN A 24 -9.92 -1.39 22.98
C ASN A 24 -10.40 0.07 23.07
N GLU A 25 -9.61 0.91 23.72
CA GLU A 25 -9.90 2.32 23.95
C GLU A 25 -9.35 3.25 22.85
N ALA A 26 -8.78 2.70 21.78
CA ALA A 26 -8.23 3.48 20.69
C ALA A 26 -9.35 4.25 19.98
N VAL A 27 -9.11 5.52 19.71
CA VAL A 27 -10.03 6.40 18.98
C VAL A 27 -9.56 6.67 17.56
N ILE A 28 -8.28 6.36 17.27
CA ILE A 28 -7.65 6.52 15.96
C ILE A 28 -6.90 5.24 15.62
N ALA A 29 -7.11 4.74 14.41
CA ALA A 29 -6.31 3.67 13.82
C ALA A 29 -5.65 4.16 12.54
N ILE A 30 -4.34 3.99 12.42
CA ILE A 30 -3.59 4.24 11.19
C ILE A 30 -3.34 2.90 10.52
N TYR A 31 -3.74 2.79 9.27
CA TYR A 31 -3.77 1.54 8.55
C TYR A 31 -3.16 1.69 7.16
N GLY A 32 -2.26 0.79 6.79
CA GLY A 32 -1.65 0.74 5.47
C GLY A 32 -2.33 -0.27 4.53
N HIS A 33 -1.55 -0.94 3.67
CA HIS A 33 -1.90 -2.05 2.80
C HIS A 33 -2.70 -1.69 1.53
N ILE A 34 -3.67 -0.80 1.59
CA ILE A 34 -4.57 -0.50 0.45
C ILE A 34 -3.91 0.40 -0.60
N HIS A 35 -2.84 1.12 -0.27
CA HIS A 35 -2.15 2.07 -1.14
C HIS A 35 -3.02 3.21 -1.67
N GLN A 36 -4.11 3.53 -0.96
CA GLN A 36 -5.03 4.59 -1.32
C GLN A 36 -5.31 5.47 -0.10
N GLN A 37 -5.15 6.78 -0.26
CA GLN A 37 -5.48 7.73 0.81
C GLN A 37 -6.96 7.72 1.10
N PHE A 38 -7.33 7.50 2.34
CA PHE A 38 -8.69 7.71 2.82
C PHE A 38 -8.76 8.02 4.32
N LEU A 39 -9.89 8.59 4.70
CA LEU A 39 -10.27 8.87 6.07
C LEU A 39 -11.73 8.43 6.25
N ARG A 40 -12.01 7.68 7.32
CA ARG A 40 -13.35 7.16 7.59
C ARG A 40 -13.63 7.16 9.08
N TYR A 41 -14.87 7.55 9.44
CA TYR A 41 -15.35 7.53 10.82
C TYR A 41 -16.15 6.25 11.10
N GLY A 42 -15.93 5.67 12.28
CA GLY A 42 -16.79 4.66 12.87
C GLY A 42 -18.05 5.27 13.47
N THR A 43 -19.05 4.43 13.76
CA THR A 43 -20.33 4.86 14.36
C THR A 43 -20.13 5.49 15.75
N GLY A 44 -19.12 5.05 16.50
CA GLY A 44 -18.76 5.62 17.80
C GLY A 44 -17.82 6.82 17.75
N GLY A 45 -17.60 7.42 16.56
CA GLY A 45 -16.72 8.56 16.38
C GLY A 45 -15.23 8.22 16.24
N GLN A 46 -14.88 6.93 16.27
CA GLN A 46 -13.50 6.48 15.99
C GLN A 46 -13.11 6.80 14.55
N LEU A 47 -11.81 6.97 14.31
CA LEU A 47 -11.27 7.35 13.02
C LEU A 47 -10.27 6.33 12.51
N ILE A 48 -10.43 5.89 11.26
CA ILE A 48 -9.37 5.21 10.51
C ILE A 48 -8.78 6.14 9.47
N ILE A 49 -7.45 6.13 9.38
CA ILE A 49 -6.67 6.90 8.43
C ILE A 49 -5.79 5.93 7.64
N ASN A 50 -5.89 5.96 6.32
CA ASN A 50 -4.90 5.36 5.44
C ASN A 50 -4.13 6.48 4.75
N PRO A 51 -2.81 6.61 4.98
CA PRO A 51 -1.99 7.67 4.38
C PRO A 51 -1.71 7.44 2.89
N GLY A 52 -2.08 6.29 2.33
CA GLY A 52 -1.75 5.90 0.96
C GLY A 52 -0.43 5.15 0.85
N SER A 53 0.25 5.31 -0.27
CA SER A 53 1.53 4.66 -0.56
C SER A 53 2.60 5.65 -0.97
N ILE A 54 3.80 5.48 -0.46
CA ILE A 54 4.95 6.33 -0.83
C ILE A 54 5.37 6.07 -2.29
N GLY A 55 5.47 4.80 -2.71
CA GLY A 55 6.00 4.47 -4.02
C GLY A 55 4.98 3.87 -5.00
N GLN A 56 3.86 3.33 -4.51
CA GLN A 56 2.91 2.59 -5.34
C GLN A 56 1.45 2.97 -5.04
N PRO A 57 1.03 4.21 -5.29
CA PRO A 57 -0.38 4.58 -5.19
C PRO A 57 -1.23 3.67 -6.09
N PHE A 58 -2.31 3.14 -5.54
CA PHE A 58 -3.16 2.20 -6.26
C PHE A 58 -4.53 2.79 -6.57
N PHE A 59 -4.94 2.73 -7.83
CA PHE A 59 -6.25 3.16 -8.28
C PHE A 59 -6.84 2.13 -9.24
N LEU A 60 -8.08 1.75 -9.01
CA LEU A 60 -8.83 0.86 -9.91
C LEU A 60 -9.17 1.56 -11.22
N ASP A 61 -9.58 2.82 -11.14
CA ASP A 61 -9.93 3.61 -12.30
C ASP A 61 -8.68 4.17 -12.99
N ALA A 62 -8.59 3.97 -14.31
CA ALA A 62 -7.45 4.40 -15.11
C ALA A 62 -7.25 5.92 -15.11
N THR A 63 -8.31 6.70 -14.98
CA THR A 63 -8.22 8.18 -14.96
C THR A 63 -7.56 8.69 -13.68
N LEU A 64 -7.67 7.96 -12.57
CA LEU A 64 -7.06 8.29 -11.30
C LEU A 64 -5.58 7.88 -11.21
N ARG A 65 -5.11 6.98 -12.09
CA ARG A 65 -3.71 6.54 -12.14
C ARG A 65 -2.74 7.60 -12.66
N GLN A 66 -3.22 8.73 -13.12
CA GLN A 66 -2.38 9.83 -13.61
C GLN A 66 -1.59 10.54 -12.50
N ASP A 67 -2.00 10.40 -11.24
CA ASP A 67 -1.30 10.98 -10.09
C ASP A 67 -0.57 9.91 -9.27
N LEU A 68 0.67 9.64 -9.65
CA LEU A 68 1.54 8.64 -9.01
C LEU A 68 2.51 9.25 -7.99
N ARG A 69 2.28 10.48 -7.55
CA ARG A 69 3.07 11.12 -6.49
C ARG A 69 3.03 10.31 -5.19
N ALA A 70 4.15 10.31 -4.47
CA ALA A 70 4.25 9.71 -3.15
C ALA A 70 3.21 10.29 -2.19
N GLN A 71 2.52 9.43 -1.44
CA GLN A 71 1.42 9.79 -0.55
C GLN A 71 1.81 9.59 0.90
N TYR A 72 1.47 10.54 1.75
CA TYR A 72 1.63 10.47 3.20
C TYR A 72 0.59 11.33 3.91
N ALA A 73 0.52 11.24 5.23
CA ALA A 73 -0.34 12.07 6.04
C ALA A 73 0.45 12.70 7.19
N ILE A 74 0.08 13.91 7.56
CA ILE A 74 0.54 14.58 8.79
C ILE A 74 -0.67 14.67 9.72
N LEU A 75 -0.49 14.22 10.96
CA LEU A 75 -1.48 14.34 12.01
C LEU A 75 -1.01 15.36 13.03
N GLU A 76 -1.84 16.34 13.31
CA GLU A 76 -1.64 17.27 14.40
C GLU A 76 -2.43 16.81 15.63
N ILE A 77 -1.71 16.52 16.72
CA ILE A 77 -2.29 16.01 17.97
C ILE A 77 -1.80 16.89 19.11
N ASP A 78 -2.72 17.31 19.96
CA ASP A 78 -2.41 18.02 21.20
C ASP A 78 -3.07 17.34 22.43
N GLU A 79 -3.03 17.97 23.56
CA GLU A 79 -3.62 17.47 24.81
C GLU A 79 -5.15 17.32 24.75
N THR A 80 -5.82 17.92 23.76
CA THR A 80 -7.26 17.80 23.53
C THR A 80 -7.61 16.73 22.48
N GLY A 81 -6.61 16.10 21.83
CA GLY A 81 -6.75 15.04 20.85
C GLY A 81 -6.31 15.41 19.44
N LEU A 82 -6.89 14.77 18.45
CA LEU A 82 -6.59 15.02 17.03
C LEU A 82 -7.18 16.37 16.59
N ARG A 83 -6.30 17.24 16.08
CA ARG A 83 -6.65 18.60 15.61
C ARG A 83 -6.84 18.65 14.11
N ASP A 84 -5.95 17.97 13.36
CA ASP A 84 -5.99 17.98 11.91
C ASP A 84 -5.40 16.70 11.30
N VAL A 85 -5.81 16.40 10.08
CA VAL A 85 -5.26 15.33 9.24
C VAL A 85 -5.00 15.89 7.85
N ASP A 86 -3.75 16.18 7.55
CA ASP A 86 -3.31 16.73 6.27
C ASP A 86 -2.82 15.60 5.35
N MET A 87 -3.62 15.25 4.33
CA MET A 87 -3.30 14.24 3.32
C MET A 87 -2.46 14.85 2.22
N ARG A 88 -1.19 14.46 2.11
CA ARG A 88 -0.23 15.05 1.17
C ARG A 88 0.16 14.11 0.05
N ARG A 89 0.55 14.73 -1.07
CA ARG A 89 1.14 14.08 -2.23
C ARG A 89 2.33 14.90 -2.70
N VAL A 90 3.49 14.25 -2.83
CA VAL A 90 4.75 14.90 -3.22
C VAL A 90 5.36 14.22 -4.41
N ALA A 91 5.82 15.00 -5.38
CA ALA A 91 6.62 14.49 -6.48
C ALA A 91 8.02 14.10 -5.98
N TYR A 92 8.56 13.03 -6.54
CA TYR A 92 9.93 12.59 -6.30
C TYR A 92 10.58 12.17 -7.62
N ASP A 93 11.88 11.97 -7.61
CA ASP A 93 12.65 11.57 -8.78
C ASP A 93 12.50 10.05 -9.02
N VAL A 94 11.54 9.69 -9.87
CA VAL A 94 11.26 8.30 -10.26
C VAL A 94 12.43 7.68 -11.02
N GLU A 95 13.15 8.47 -11.84
CA GLU A 95 14.30 7.97 -12.61
C GLU A 95 15.44 7.59 -11.66
N GLN A 96 15.70 8.42 -10.64
CA GLN A 96 16.70 8.11 -9.62
C GLN A 96 16.33 6.86 -8.83
N GLU A 97 15.06 6.69 -8.45
CA GLU A 97 14.56 5.48 -7.76
C GLU A 97 14.74 4.23 -8.62
N LEU A 98 14.38 4.30 -9.89
CA LEU A 98 14.56 3.18 -10.82
C LEU A 98 16.05 2.86 -11.08
N ALA A 99 16.91 3.87 -11.17
CA ALA A 99 18.34 3.66 -11.28
C ALA A 99 18.89 2.94 -10.04
N ARG A 100 18.43 3.33 -8.86
CA ARG A 100 18.81 2.68 -7.60
C ARG A 100 18.30 1.24 -7.50
N ALA A 101 17.08 0.99 -7.94
CA ALA A 101 16.50 -0.35 -7.97
C ALA A 101 17.29 -1.30 -8.89
N ARG A 102 17.73 -0.81 -10.06
CA ARG A 102 18.60 -1.59 -10.97
C ARG A 102 19.96 -1.88 -10.35
N GLU A 103 20.58 -0.86 -9.74
CA GLU A 103 21.89 -1.03 -9.06
C GLU A 103 21.82 -2.11 -7.96
N LEU A 104 20.72 -2.14 -7.23
CA LEU A 104 20.46 -3.11 -6.15
C LEU A 104 19.94 -4.47 -6.68
N GLN A 105 19.79 -4.64 -7.98
CA GLN A 105 19.24 -5.85 -8.59
C GLN A 105 17.88 -6.25 -7.98
N LEU A 106 16.98 -5.25 -7.86
CA LEU A 106 15.65 -5.49 -7.28
C LEU A 106 14.91 -6.60 -8.05
N PRO A 107 14.50 -7.69 -7.38
CA PRO A 107 13.68 -8.72 -8.03
C PRO A 107 12.41 -8.13 -8.66
N TYR A 108 11.98 -8.70 -9.76
CA TYR A 108 10.79 -8.24 -10.51
C TYR A 108 10.89 -6.77 -10.97
N TYR A 109 12.11 -6.32 -11.29
CA TYR A 109 12.37 -4.92 -11.66
C TYR A 109 11.41 -4.40 -12.74
N GLU A 110 11.13 -5.19 -13.79
CA GLU A 110 10.30 -4.77 -14.92
C GLU A 110 8.86 -4.40 -14.49
N ILE A 111 8.26 -5.17 -13.59
CA ILE A 111 6.92 -4.85 -13.08
C ILE A 111 6.94 -3.76 -12.01
N TYR A 112 8.05 -3.59 -11.31
CA TYR A 112 8.28 -2.45 -10.42
C TYR A 112 8.34 -1.15 -11.21
N GLU A 113 9.13 -1.10 -12.30
CA GLU A 113 9.21 0.04 -13.21
C GLU A 113 7.83 0.41 -13.77
N GLU A 114 7.07 -0.57 -14.25
CA GLU A 114 5.72 -0.35 -14.76
C GLU A 114 4.76 0.21 -13.70
N SER A 115 4.89 -0.23 -12.46
CA SER A 115 4.12 0.31 -11.33
C SER A 115 4.43 1.77 -11.05
N LEU A 116 5.71 2.17 -11.11
CA LEU A 116 6.12 3.55 -10.83
C LEU A 116 5.83 4.51 -11.99
N VAL A 117 5.95 4.04 -13.23
CA VAL A 117 5.81 4.91 -14.43
C VAL A 117 4.35 4.98 -14.88
N ASN A 118 3.64 3.87 -14.86
CA ASN A 118 2.29 3.73 -15.44
C ASN A 118 1.18 3.49 -14.42
N GLY A 119 1.53 3.24 -13.16
CA GLY A 119 0.56 2.88 -12.12
C GLY A 119 -0.13 1.52 -12.37
N ILE A 120 0.53 0.63 -13.12
CA ILE A 120 0.02 -0.70 -13.41
C ILE A 120 0.65 -1.69 -12.43
N HIS A 121 -0.19 -2.42 -11.71
CA HIS A 121 0.25 -3.38 -10.70
C HIS A 121 -0.08 -4.80 -11.11
N HIS A 122 0.91 -5.69 -11.06
CA HIS A 122 0.81 -7.09 -11.49
C HIS A 122 0.68 -8.08 -10.34
N THR A 123 0.37 -7.64 -9.12
CA THR A 123 0.32 -8.47 -7.90
C THR A 123 -0.57 -9.71 -8.03
N HIS A 124 -1.58 -9.67 -8.90
CA HIS A 124 -2.51 -10.79 -9.15
C HIS A 124 -2.33 -11.45 -10.53
N ASN A 125 -1.33 -11.05 -11.29
CA ASN A 125 -0.99 -11.69 -12.57
C ASN A 125 -0.03 -12.87 -12.33
N HIS A 126 -0.60 -13.97 -11.82
CA HIS A 126 0.19 -15.14 -11.40
C HIS A 126 0.98 -15.79 -12.54
N ASP A 127 0.49 -15.71 -13.78
CA ASP A 127 1.18 -16.27 -14.93
C ASP A 127 2.44 -15.46 -15.26
N LEU A 128 2.34 -14.14 -15.32
CA LEU A 128 3.49 -13.26 -15.52
C LEU A 128 4.51 -13.38 -14.39
N LEU A 129 4.05 -13.41 -13.14
CA LEU A 129 4.95 -13.56 -11.99
C LEU A 129 5.70 -14.91 -12.02
N ARG A 130 5.04 -15.97 -12.46
CA ARG A 130 5.68 -17.29 -12.63
C ARG A 130 6.70 -17.28 -13.75
N GLU A 131 6.35 -16.71 -14.91
CA GLU A 131 7.25 -16.58 -16.06
C GLU A 131 8.55 -15.84 -15.66
N ILE A 132 8.42 -14.70 -14.98
CA ILE A 132 9.59 -13.94 -14.49
C ILE A 132 10.39 -14.77 -13.50
N SER A 133 9.73 -15.42 -12.53
CA SER A 133 10.41 -16.24 -11.51
C SER A 133 11.21 -17.41 -12.12
N GLU A 134 10.66 -18.06 -13.13
CA GLU A 134 11.35 -19.15 -13.86
C GLU A 134 12.52 -18.62 -14.68
N ARG A 135 12.34 -17.50 -15.38
CA ARG A 135 13.36 -16.88 -16.21
C ARG A 135 14.56 -16.38 -15.39
N GLU A 136 14.29 -15.77 -14.23
CA GLU A 136 15.32 -15.15 -13.38
C GLU A 136 15.87 -16.11 -12.29
N GLY A 137 15.32 -17.33 -12.17
CA GLY A 137 15.80 -18.32 -11.19
C GLY A 137 15.37 -18.05 -9.73
N TYR A 138 14.36 -17.24 -9.49
CA TYR A 138 13.97 -16.85 -8.11
C TYR A 138 13.48 -18.02 -7.26
N PHE A 139 12.95 -19.08 -7.86
CA PHE A 139 12.54 -20.27 -7.11
C PHE A 139 13.74 -21.02 -6.54
N GLU A 140 14.82 -21.12 -7.30
CA GLU A 140 16.07 -21.72 -6.88
C GLU A 140 16.74 -20.92 -5.77
N ASP A 141 16.79 -19.60 -5.92
CA ASP A 141 17.34 -18.68 -4.92
C ASP A 141 16.63 -18.80 -3.57
N VAL A 142 15.29 -18.85 -3.58
CA VAL A 142 14.48 -19.04 -2.36
C VAL A 142 14.76 -20.40 -1.72
N GLN A 143 14.87 -21.47 -2.52
CA GLN A 143 15.16 -22.81 -1.99
C GLN A 143 16.57 -22.89 -1.41
N ASP A 144 17.55 -22.25 -2.04
CA ASP A 144 18.90 -22.17 -1.55
C ASP A 144 18.99 -21.38 -0.24
N PHE A 145 18.26 -20.26 -0.17
CA PHE A 145 18.16 -19.48 1.06
C PHE A 145 17.58 -20.32 2.21
N ILE A 146 16.47 -21.03 1.97
CA ILE A 146 15.84 -21.89 3.01
C ILE A 146 16.78 -22.99 3.46
N ARG A 147 17.50 -23.65 2.53
CA ARG A 147 18.46 -24.70 2.86
C ARG A 147 19.64 -24.23 3.70
N ASN A 148 19.99 -22.95 3.62
CA ASN A 148 21.09 -22.35 4.37
C ASN A 148 20.65 -21.71 5.72
N LEU A 149 19.36 -21.81 6.07
CA LEU A 149 18.83 -21.36 7.37
C LEU A 149 18.99 -22.44 8.49
N ASP A 150 19.25 -23.69 8.14
CA ASP A 150 19.51 -24.81 9.05
C ASP A 150 21.04 -24.96 9.32
#